data_4083eb2476e3599e2e946c745dcf8b73
#
_entry.id   4083eb2476e3599e2e946c745dcf8b73
#
_cell.length_a   1.000
_cell.length_b   1.000
_cell.length_c   1.000
_cell.angle_alpha   90.00
_cell.angle_beta   90.00
_cell.angle_gamma   90.00
#
_symmetry.space_group_name_H-M   'P 1'
#
loop_
_entity.id
_entity.type
_entity.pdbx_description
1 polymer ?
#
loop_
_entity_poly.entity_id
_entity_poly.type
_entity_poly.pdbx_seq_one_letter_code
_entity_poly.pdbx_strand_id
1 'polypeptide(L)'
;MCIHQRMSSEPVQKPEPKPKPRPMTFYMDETGSRHPDKKSDKSREGRDWFGLGGYLVRGEHIQDARDLVDSFADKWKLRSPAHFTDMQSENKGFAWLGRISQIRRDEFWSDWRHVLNTAEVIGLGCIVDRPGYKARGYFEKYDDNWLLCRSAFDISVERAVKIARREGRKLHVVFEADPSINSIVTGYFHNLKENGLSFKKDTSGKYSPVTQAEFAETLGRIQHKPKSHPMLQIADTYIYCMARHAYNKKFSLYRSLRDHGKIADFALPNECLPHMGVKYYCFDKPKNDKTED
;
A
#
# COMPACT_ATOMS: atom_id res chain seq x y z
N MET A 1 -74.05 -15.83 24.37
CA MET A 1 -72.97 -14.97 24.92
C MET A 1 -71.69 -15.40 24.22
N CYS A 2 -71.26 -14.66 23.16
CA CYS A 2 -70.00 -14.91 22.45
C CYS A 2 -68.97 -13.93 22.97
N ILE A 3 -67.92 -14.44 23.63
CA ILE A 3 -66.79 -13.65 24.13
C ILE A 3 -65.78 -13.49 22.97
N HIS A 4 -65.68 -12.26 22.45
CA HIS A 4 -64.61 -11.89 21.48
C HIS A 4 -63.35 -11.64 22.26
N GLN A 5 -62.36 -12.58 22.18
CA GLN A 5 -60.97 -12.29 22.60
C GLN A 5 -60.33 -11.42 21.54
N ARG A 6 -60.00 -10.20 21.92
CA ARG A 6 -59.09 -9.32 21.14
C ARG A 6 -57.65 -9.84 21.31
N MET A 7 -57.12 -10.41 20.23
CA MET A 7 -55.67 -10.63 20.15
C MET A 7 -54.98 -9.27 19.95
N SER A 8 -54.25 -8.83 20.97
CA SER A 8 -53.36 -7.69 20.88
C SER A 8 -52.08 -8.12 20.08
N SER A 9 -51.94 -7.63 18.87
CA SER A 9 -50.69 -7.78 18.12
C SER A 9 -49.63 -6.84 18.72
N GLU A 10 -48.61 -7.44 19.36
CA GLU A 10 -47.40 -6.71 19.78
C GLU A 10 -46.73 -6.05 18.55
N PRO A 11 -46.25 -4.82 18.66
CA PRO A 11 -45.53 -4.18 17.55
C PRO A 11 -44.20 -4.90 17.32
N VAL A 12 -44.02 -5.40 16.11
CA VAL A 12 -42.73 -5.97 15.66
C VAL A 12 -41.68 -4.86 15.71
N GLN A 13 -40.77 -4.95 16.68
CA GLN A 13 -39.61 -4.05 16.76
C GLN A 13 -38.76 -4.19 15.52
N LYS A 14 -38.62 -3.11 14.74
CA LYS A 14 -37.68 -3.05 13.62
C LYS A 14 -36.26 -3.26 14.19
N PRO A 15 -35.46 -4.18 13.59
CA PRO A 15 -34.09 -4.39 14.05
C PRO A 15 -33.30 -3.07 13.98
N GLU A 16 -32.62 -2.73 15.06
CA GLU A 16 -31.74 -1.56 15.09
C GLU A 16 -30.72 -1.63 13.95
N PRO A 17 -30.43 -0.52 13.25
CA PRO A 17 -29.46 -0.48 12.18
C PRO A 17 -28.07 -0.82 12.76
N LYS A 18 -27.43 -1.85 12.22
CA LYS A 18 -26.05 -2.23 12.61
C LYS A 18 -25.12 -1.00 12.48
N PRO A 19 -24.27 -0.75 13.47
CA PRO A 19 -23.34 0.37 13.41
C PRO A 19 -22.46 0.26 12.15
N LYS A 20 -22.27 1.39 11.44
CA LYS A 20 -21.42 1.43 10.25
C LYS A 20 -19.98 1.06 10.63
N PRO A 21 -19.30 0.21 9.85
CA PRO A 21 -17.93 -0.18 10.13
C PRO A 21 -17.00 1.05 10.11
N ARG A 22 -15.98 1.05 10.98
CA ARG A 22 -14.96 2.12 10.99
C ARG A 22 -14.25 2.21 9.64
N PRO A 23 -13.85 3.41 9.20
CA PRO A 23 -13.08 3.55 7.96
C PRO A 23 -11.82 2.69 7.96
N MET A 24 -11.39 2.28 6.78
CA MET A 24 -10.07 1.71 6.53
C MET A 24 -9.09 2.85 6.24
N THR A 25 -7.83 2.69 6.62
CA THR A 25 -6.76 3.66 6.31
C THR A 25 -5.67 2.98 5.50
N PHE A 26 -5.29 3.60 4.40
CA PHE A 26 -4.13 3.21 3.59
C PHE A 26 -2.95 4.09 3.99
N TYR A 27 -1.99 3.51 4.71
CA TYR A 27 -0.71 4.15 5.02
C TYR A 27 0.25 3.89 3.88
N MET A 28 0.73 4.96 3.27
CA MET A 28 1.54 4.91 2.05
C MET A 28 2.88 5.60 2.23
N ASP A 29 3.88 4.99 1.63
CA ASP A 29 5.23 5.50 1.47
C ASP A 29 5.72 5.16 0.06
N GLU A 30 6.88 5.70 -0.32
CA GLU A 30 7.53 5.38 -1.59
C GLU A 30 8.87 4.67 -1.37
N THR A 31 9.31 3.91 -2.36
CA THR A 31 10.63 3.30 -2.38
C THR A 31 11.23 3.33 -3.78
N GLY A 32 12.54 3.50 -3.86
CA GLY A 32 13.26 3.61 -5.13
C GLY A 32 13.31 5.03 -5.68
N SER A 33 13.31 5.19 -7.00
CA SER A 33 13.42 6.51 -7.63
C SER A 33 12.16 6.86 -8.41
N ARG A 34 11.58 8.02 -8.10
CA ARG A 34 10.43 8.59 -8.82
C ARG A 34 10.80 9.15 -10.21
N HIS A 35 12.09 9.22 -10.53
CA HIS A 35 12.59 9.72 -11.82
C HIS A 35 12.76 8.55 -12.80
N PRO A 36 11.94 8.48 -13.86
CA PRO A 36 12.02 7.39 -14.85
C PRO A 36 13.31 7.40 -15.66
N ASP A 37 13.88 8.58 -15.87
CA ASP A 37 15.08 8.87 -16.65
C ASP A 37 16.39 8.67 -15.87
N LYS A 38 16.32 8.49 -14.54
CA LYS A 38 17.52 8.25 -13.75
C LYS A 38 18.25 7.02 -14.26
N LYS A 39 19.51 7.17 -14.63
CA LYS A 39 20.37 6.08 -15.14
C LYS A 39 20.36 4.93 -14.14
N SER A 40 20.25 3.72 -14.67
CA SER A 40 20.44 2.50 -13.89
C SER A 40 21.87 2.43 -13.38
N ASP A 41 22.02 2.19 -12.10
CA ASP A 41 23.31 2.00 -11.47
C ASP A 41 23.64 0.49 -11.50
N LYS A 42 24.71 0.10 -12.22
CA LYS A 42 25.13 -1.30 -12.31
C LYS A 42 25.41 -1.93 -10.95
N SER A 43 25.87 -1.12 -9.97
CA SER A 43 26.03 -1.57 -8.56
C SER A 43 24.70 -1.88 -7.88
N ARG A 44 23.60 -1.42 -8.46
CA ARG A 44 22.21 -1.64 -7.97
C ARG A 44 21.42 -2.56 -8.91
N GLU A 45 22.08 -3.39 -9.69
CA GLU A 45 21.40 -4.30 -10.59
C GLU A 45 20.26 -5.03 -9.88
N GLY A 46 19.06 -5.03 -10.48
CA GLY A 46 17.85 -5.54 -9.86
C GLY A 46 17.34 -4.69 -8.69
N ARG A 47 17.57 -3.37 -8.70
CA ARG A 47 17.00 -2.40 -7.75
C ARG A 47 16.48 -1.14 -8.45
N ASP A 48 16.29 -1.19 -9.75
CA ASP A 48 15.82 -0.06 -10.56
C ASP A 48 14.29 0.01 -10.58
N TRP A 49 13.68 0.12 -9.40
CA TRP A 49 12.24 0.25 -9.26
C TRP A 49 11.83 1.63 -8.78
N PHE A 50 10.55 1.91 -8.97
CA PHE A 50 9.77 2.84 -8.18
C PHE A 50 8.59 2.08 -7.57
N GLY A 51 8.41 2.14 -6.28
CA GLY A 51 7.30 1.54 -5.57
C GLY A 51 6.51 2.58 -4.79
N LEU A 52 5.19 2.53 -4.88
CA LEU A 52 4.28 3.40 -4.13
C LEU A 52 3.18 2.55 -3.52
N GLY A 53 3.03 2.65 -2.20
CA GLY A 53 2.08 1.86 -1.44
C GLY A 53 2.50 1.69 0.01
N GLY A 54 2.10 0.60 0.62
CA GLY A 54 2.35 0.31 2.02
C GLY A 54 1.37 -0.75 2.50
N TYR A 55 0.37 -0.37 3.32
CA TYR A 55 -0.62 -1.31 3.82
C TYR A 55 -1.95 -0.66 4.18
N LEU A 56 -2.99 -1.46 4.13
CA LEU A 56 -4.32 -1.14 4.61
C LEU A 56 -4.51 -1.65 6.05
N VAL A 57 -5.18 -0.85 6.88
CA VAL A 57 -5.59 -1.24 8.23
C VAL A 57 -7.04 -0.83 8.47
N ARG A 58 -7.82 -1.71 9.11
CA ARG A 58 -9.17 -1.38 9.57
C ARG A 58 -9.09 -0.46 10.77
N GLY A 59 -10.03 0.48 10.89
CA GLY A 59 -10.00 1.51 11.93
C GLY A 59 -9.99 0.96 13.36
N GLU A 60 -10.53 -0.23 13.57
CA GLU A 60 -10.50 -0.94 14.84
C GLU A 60 -9.12 -1.45 15.26
N HIS A 61 -8.20 -1.71 14.31
CA HIS A 61 -6.86 -2.29 14.56
C HIS A 61 -5.72 -1.26 14.51
N ILE A 62 -6.05 0.04 14.31
CA ILE A 62 -5.01 1.10 14.21
C ILE A 62 -4.23 1.21 15.53
N GLN A 63 -4.93 1.17 16.67
CA GLN A 63 -4.28 1.34 17.96
C GLN A 63 -3.37 0.15 18.27
N ASP A 64 -3.84 -1.07 18.05
CA ASP A 64 -3.05 -2.29 18.29
C ASP A 64 -1.76 -2.29 17.44
N ALA A 65 -1.87 -1.91 16.16
CA ALA A 65 -0.70 -1.81 15.29
C ALA A 65 0.28 -0.70 15.72
N ARG A 66 -0.23 0.41 16.25
CA ARG A 66 0.59 1.49 16.83
C ARG A 66 1.34 1.00 18.05
N ASP A 67 0.65 0.34 18.98
CA ASP A 67 1.22 -0.15 20.23
C ASP A 67 2.36 -1.16 19.99
N LEU A 68 2.26 -1.96 18.92
CA LEU A 68 3.35 -2.84 18.48
C LEU A 68 4.62 -2.06 18.10
N VAL A 69 4.46 -0.97 17.32
CA VAL A 69 5.60 -0.13 16.90
C VAL A 69 6.19 0.62 18.09
N ASP A 70 5.34 1.19 18.93
CA ASP A 70 5.79 1.96 20.11
C ASP A 70 6.51 1.03 21.09
N SER A 71 6.01 -0.19 21.35
CA SER A 71 6.66 -1.20 22.18
C SER A 71 8.02 -1.64 21.62
N PHE A 72 8.13 -1.79 20.29
CA PHE A 72 9.41 -2.08 19.63
C PHE A 72 10.40 -0.91 19.83
N ALA A 73 9.95 0.31 19.60
CA ALA A 73 10.78 1.51 19.76
C ALA A 73 11.28 1.67 21.20
N ASP A 74 10.40 1.43 22.18
CA ASP A 74 10.74 1.51 23.62
C ASP A 74 11.72 0.41 24.05
N LYS A 75 11.49 -0.84 23.63
CA LYS A 75 12.40 -1.98 23.92
C LYS A 75 13.83 -1.69 23.44
N TRP A 76 13.94 -1.16 22.22
CA TRP A 76 15.23 -0.88 21.59
C TRP A 76 15.74 0.54 21.83
N LYS A 77 15.00 1.36 22.59
CA LYS A 77 15.32 2.77 22.91
C LYS A 77 15.68 3.56 21.64
N LEU A 78 14.85 3.42 20.61
CA LEU A 78 15.11 4.05 19.34
C LEU A 78 15.04 5.58 19.44
N ARG A 79 16.09 6.26 18.95
CA ARG A 79 16.15 7.72 18.87
C ARG A 79 15.75 8.26 17.49
N SER A 80 15.58 7.38 16.54
CA SER A 80 15.18 7.69 15.15
C SER A 80 14.03 6.78 14.75
N PRO A 81 13.11 7.26 13.90
CA PRO A 81 12.05 6.41 13.34
C PRO A 81 12.63 5.19 12.63
N ALA A 82 11.98 4.04 12.76
CA ALA A 82 12.37 2.86 12.03
C ALA A 82 12.24 3.11 10.51
N HIS A 83 13.38 3.21 9.85
CA HIS A 83 13.50 3.33 8.40
C HIS A 83 14.23 2.11 7.88
N PHE A 84 13.55 1.32 7.06
CA PHE A 84 14.01 -0.04 6.74
C PHE A 84 15.40 -0.07 6.11
N THR A 85 15.67 0.82 5.16
CA THR A 85 16.97 0.85 4.49
C THR A 85 18.09 1.31 5.41
N ASP A 86 17.82 2.21 6.36
CA ASP A 86 18.81 2.65 7.34
C ASP A 86 19.09 1.54 8.38
N MET A 87 18.05 0.79 8.80
CA MET A 87 18.22 -0.39 9.63
C MET A 87 19.02 -1.47 8.94
N GLN A 88 18.68 -1.78 7.67
CA GLN A 88 19.34 -2.82 6.88
C GLN A 88 20.80 -2.49 6.56
N SER A 89 21.10 -1.23 6.32
CA SER A 89 22.46 -0.76 5.99
C SER A 89 23.26 -0.36 7.23
N GLU A 90 22.68 -0.51 8.42
CA GLU A 90 23.31 -0.18 9.71
C GLU A 90 23.93 1.22 9.70
N ASN A 91 23.19 2.20 9.19
CA ASN A 91 23.67 3.58 9.05
C ASN A 91 22.78 4.60 9.76
N LYS A 92 23.18 5.87 9.76
CA LYS A 92 22.50 6.99 10.41
C LYS A 92 22.12 6.66 11.86
N GLY A 93 20.85 6.77 12.22
CA GLY A 93 20.35 6.44 13.57
C GLY A 93 20.47 4.96 13.95
N PHE A 94 20.81 4.09 13.00
CA PHE A 94 20.94 2.63 13.19
C PHE A 94 22.39 2.12 13.09
N ALA A 95 23.39 3.00 13.00
CA ALA A 95 24.81 2.60 12.96
C ALA A 95 25.26 1.78 14.20
N TRP A 96 24.53 1.86 15.30
CA TRP A 96 24.76 1.07 16.50
C TRP A 96 24.47 -0.43 16.29
N LEU A 97 23.61 -0.82 15.34
CA LEU A 97 23.35 -2.23 15.01
C LEU A 97 24.61 -2.95 14.57
N GLY A 98 25.50 -2.28 13.83
CA GLY A 98 26.79 -2.83 13.42
C GLY A 98 27.80 -3.03 14.57
N ARG A 99 27.51 -2.49 15.76
CA ARG A 99 28.41 -2.52 16.93
C ARG A 99 27.96 -3.50 18.02
N ILE A 100 26.73 -4.04 17.92
CA ILE A 100 26.22 -5.04 18.86
C ILE A 100 26.54 -6.45 18.41
N SER A 101 26.45 -7.44 19.31
CA SER A 101 26.66 -8.84 18.98
C SER A 101 25.64 -9.35 17.94
N GLN A 102 26.02 -10.38 17.18
CA GLN A 102 25.11 -11.01 16.21
C GLN A 102 23.80 -11.48 16.86
N ILE A 103 23.87 -12.06 18.06
CA ILE A 103 22.69 -12.54 18.81
C ILE A 103 21.71 -11.38 19.05
N ARG A 104 22.21 -10.21 19.48
CA ARG A 104 21.38 -9.02 19.73
C ARG A 104 20.81 -8.44 18.43
N ARG A 105 21.56 -8.52 17.34
CA ARG A 105 21.12 -8.09 16.01
C ARG A 105 20.00 -9.00 15.49
N ASP A 106 20.16 -10.30 15.67
CA ASP A 106 19.12 -11.28 15.28
C ASP A 106 17.84 -11.09 16.09
N GLU A 107 17.95 -10.77 17.39
CA GLU A 107 16.82 -10.40 18.24
C GLU A 107 16.11 -9.14 17.74
N PHE A 108 16.86 -8.08 17.39
CA PHE A 108 16.30 -6.86 16.82
C PHE A 108 15.46 -7.15 15.56
N TRP A 109 16.00 -7.92 14.64
CA TRP A 109 15.31 -8.28 13.41
C TRP A 109 14.14 -9.25 13.66
N SER A 110 14.22 -10.09 14.67
CA SER A 110 13.12 -10.94 15.10
C SER A 110 11.96 -10.11 15.64
N ASP A 111 12.26 -9.13 16.51
CA ASP A 111 11.25 -8.23 17.06
C ASP A 111 10.59 -7.37 15.98
N TRP A 112 11.38 -6.82 15.03
CA TRP A 112 10.79 -6.07 13.92
C TRP A 112 9.88 -6.96 13.05
N ARG A 113 10.30 -8.18 12.76
CA ARG A 113 9.43 -9.16 12.08
C ARG A 113 8.16 -9.46 12.86
N HIS A 114 8.26 -9.55 14.18
CA HIS A 114 7.10 -9.75 15.03
C HIS A 114 6.08 -8.61 14.87
N VAL A 115 6.52 -7.35 14.92
CA VAL A 115 5.65 -6.18 14.64
C VAL A 115 4.92 -6.35 13.29
N LEU A 116 5.68 -6.63 12.24
CA LEU A 116 5.14 -6.71 10.89
C LEU A 116 4.15 -7.88 10.68
N ASN A 117 4.42 -9.03 11.32
CA ASN A 117 3.62 -10.23 11.16
C ASN A 117 2.38 -10.24 12.09
N THR A 118 2.44 -9.54 13.22
CA THR A 118 1.34 -9.48 14.19
C THR A 118 0.32 -8.41 13.83
N ALA A 119 0.76 -7.25 13.34
CA ALA A 119 -0.17 -6.17 12.96
C ALA A 119 -1.27 -6.66 12.01
N GLU A 120 -2.54 -6.34 12.33
CA GLU A 120 -3.71 -6.71 11.51
C GLU A 120 -3.84 -5.79 10.30
N VAL A 121 -2.97 -6.02 9.29
CA VAL A 121 -2.82 -5.18 8.11
C VAL A 121 -2.74 -6.01 6.82
N ILE A 122 -2.98 -5.36 5.69
CA ILE A 122 -2.89 -5.95 4.35
C ILE A 122 -1.94 -5.10 3.51
N GLY A 123 -0.75 -5.62 3.22
CA GLY A 123 0.24 -4.97 2.35
C GLY A 123 -0.24 -4.83 0.92
N LEU A 124 -0.17 -3.63 0.37
CA LEU A 124 -0.65 -3.30 -0.97
C LEU A 124 0.20 -2.21 -1.60
N GLY A 125 0.38 -2.27 -2.93
CA GLY A 125 1.09 -1.23 -3.66
C GLY A 125 1.21 -1.51 -5.14
N CYS A 126 1.80 -0.55 -5.83
CA CYS A 126 2.22 -0.65 -7.22
C CYS A 126 3.74 -0.51 -7.31
N ILE A 127 4.38 -1.50 -7.86
CA ILE A 127 5.83 -1.53 -8.10
C ILE A 127 6.06 -1.44 -9.60
N VAL A 128 6.83 -0.45 -10.03
CA VAL A 128 7.15 -0.19 -11.43
C VAL A 128 8.60 -0.54 -11.70
N ASP A 129 8.85 -1.38 -12.70
CA ASP A 129 10.19 -1.57 -13.26
C ASP A 129 10.55 -0.37 -14.13
N ARG A 130 11.51 0.46 -13.67
CA ARG A 130 11.89 1.69 -14.39
C ARG A 130 12.52 1.42 -15.76
N PRO A 131 13.44 0.44 -15.90
CA PRO A 131 13.95 0.06 -17.22
C PRO A 131 12.84 -0.37 -18.18
N GLY A 132 11.90 -1.19 -17.73
CA GLY A 132 10.76 -1.61 -18.53
C GLY A 132 9.79 -0.48 -18.85
N TYR A 133 9.62 0.49 -17.94
CA TYR A 133 8.82 1.69 -18.18
C TYR A 133 9.44 2.55 -19.31
N LYS A 134 10.76 2.76 -19.24
CA LYS A 134 11.51 3.46 -20.28
C LYS A 134 11.48 2.72 -21.61
N ALA A 135 11.69 1.39 -21.61
CA ALA A 135 11.69 0.59 -22.83
C ALA A 135 10.33 0.60 -23.58
N ARG A 136 9.25 1.02 -22.93
CA ARG A 136 7.92 1.22 -23.54
C ARG A 136 7.71 2.62 -24.09
N GLY A 137 8.70 3.49 -24.02
CA GLY A 137 8.61 4.88 -24.49
C GLY A 137 7.54 5.70 -23.76
N TYR A 138 7.18 5.34 -22.52
CA TYR A 138 6.13 6.07 -21.80
C TYR A 138 6.60 7.47 -21.41
N PHE A 139 7.87 7.65 -21.13
CA PHE A 139 8.44 8.94 -20.79
C PHE A 139 8.39 9.90 -21.98
N GLU A 140 8.85 9.45 -23.14
CA GLU A 140 8.90 10.24 -24.37
C GLU A 140 7.49 10.53 -24.93
N LYS A 141 6.57 9.57 -24.75
CA LYS A 141 5.21 9.69 -25.28
C LYS A 141 4.36 10.72 -24.56
N TYR A 142 4.57 10.91 -23.26
CA TYR A 142 3.66 11.72 -22.44
C TYR A 142 4.28 13.01 -21.94
N ASP A 143 5.59 13.21 -22.12
CA ASP A 143 6.36 14.38 -21.67
C ASP A 143 6.01 14.84 -20.24
N ASP A 144 5.73 13.87 -19.38
CA ASP A 144 5.31 14.07 -17.99
C ASP A 144 6.20 13.28 -17.04
N ASN A 145 7.15 13.97 -16.43
CA ASN A 145 8.07 13.41 -15.43
C ASN A 145 7.36 12.77 -14.23
N TRP A 146 6.11 13.17 -13.98
CA TRP A 146 5.31 12.69 -12.85
C TRP A 146 4.34 11.57 -13.20
N LEU A 147 4.21 11.21 -14.49
CA LEU A 147 3.28 10.17 -14.93
C LEU A 147 3.54 8.82 -14.23
N LEU A 148 4.81 8.48 -13.99
CA LEU A 148 5.18 7.28 -13.22
C LEU A 148 4.56 7.29 -11.81
N CYS A 149 4.71 8.41 -11.08
CA CYS A 149 4.14 8.58 -9.74
C CYS A 149 2.62 8.55 -9.78
N ARG A 150 2.01 9.27 -10.73
CA ARG A 150 0.56 9.31 -10.91
C ARG A 150 0.00 7.92 -11.17
N SER A 151 0.57 7.18 -12.13
CA SER A 151 0.13 5.82 -12.45
C SER A 151 0.24 4.88 -11.26
N ALA A 152 1.35 4.95 -10.51
CA ALA A 152 1.53 4.11 -9.33
C ALA A 152 0.55 4.48 -8.21
N PHE A 153 0.26 5.77 -8.01
CA PHE A 153 -0.72 6.25 -7.03
C PHE A 153 -2.13 5.80 -7.41
N ASP A 154 -2.56 6.09 -8.64
CA ASP A 154 -3.91 5.78 -9.12
C ASP A 154 -4.19 4.27 -9.01
N ILE A 155 -3.24 3.43 -9.43
CA ILE A 155 -3.36 1.97 -9.35
C ILE A 155 -3.44 1.50 -7.89
N SER A 156 -2.56 2.02 -7.02
CA SER A 156 -2.53 1.59 -5.61
C SER A 156 -3.80 1.99 -4.87
N VAL A 157 -4.28 3.23 -5.08
CA VAL A 157 -5.50 3.73 -4.44
C VAL A 157 -6.76 3.06 -5.01
N GLU A 158 -6.81 2.79 -6.33
CA GLU A 158 -7.92 2.05 -6.92
C GLU A 158 -8.09 0.67 -6.29
N ARG A 159 -6.98 -0.08 -6.12
CA ARG A 159 -7.00 -1.40 -5.50
C ARG A 159 -7.41 -1.34 -4.03
N ALA A 160 -6.92 -0.33 -3.31
CA ALA A 160 -7.32 -0.07 -1.93
C ALA A 160 -8.81 0.26 -1.81
N VAL A 161 -9.36 1.05 -2.74
CA VAL A 161 -10.81 1.37 -2.82
C VAL A 161 -11.62 0.10 -3.03
N LYS A 162 -11.21 -0.79 -3.93
CA LYS A 162 -11.91 -2.07 -4.16
C LYS A 162 -11.96 -2.93 -2.89
N ILE A 163 -10.85 -3.01 -2.15
CA ILE A 163 -10.80 -3.74 -0.87
C ILE A 163 -11.74 -3.09 0.16
N ALA A 164 -11.67 -1.77 0.33
CA ALA A 164 -12.52 -1.05 1.28
C ALA A 164 -14.01 -1.20 0.95
N ARG A 165 -14.39 -1.12 -0.33
CA ARG A 165 -15.77 -1.31 -0.81
C ARG A 165 -16.29 -2.71 -0.53
N ARG A 166 -15.46 -3.73 -0.72
CA ARG A 166 -15.82 -5.12 -0.40
C ARG A 166 -16.19 -5.29 1.07
N GLU A 167 -15.59 -4.50 1.96
CA GLU A 167 -15.90 -4.49 3.39
C GLU A 167 -16.95 -3.42 3.79
N GLY A 168 -17.54 -2.71 2.84
CA GLY A 168 -18.51 -1.64 3.10
C GLY A 168 -17.93 -0.45 3.86
N ARG A 169 -16.64 -0.16 3.69
CA ARG A 169 -15.89 0.86 4.43
C ARG A 169 -15.53 2.07 3.56
N LYS A 170 -15.43 3.23 4.21
CA LYS A 170 -14.73 4.39 3.65
C LYS A 170 -13.22 4.11 3.70
N LEU A 171 -12.46 4.77 2.81
CA LEU A 171 -11.00 4.72 2.75
C LEU A 171 -10.40 6.10 3.02
N HIS A 172 -9.51 6.18 4.00
CA HIS A 172 -8.63 7.32 4.22
C HIS A 172 -7.24 6.99 3.68
N VAL A 173 -6.51 8.01 3.23
CA VAL A 173 -5.11 7.87 2.81
C VAL A 173 -4.24 8.69 3.76
N VAL A 174 -3.17 8.09 4.26
CA VAL A 174 -2.10 8.76 5.00
C VAL A 174 -0.81 8.52 4.22
N PHE A 175 -0.23 9.61 3.70
CA PHE A 175 0.99 9.58 2.90
C PHE A 175 2.16 10.15 3.68
N GLU A 176 3.36 9.61 3.52
CA GLU A 176 4.55 10.20 4.11
C GLU A 176 4.77 11.61 3.57
N ALA A 177 4.99 12.56 4.49
CA ALA A 177 5.14 13.97 4.13
C ALA A 177 6.49 14.20 3.45
N ASP A 178 6.44 14.66 2.21
CA ASP A 178 7.55 15.22 1.46
C ASP A 178 7.10 16.55 0.83
N PRO A 179 7.63 17.70 1.29
CA PRO A 179 7.24 19.01 0.78
C PRO A 179 7.29 19.13 -0.74
N SER A 180 8.17 18.38 -1.40
CA SER A 180 8.34 18.44 -2.86
C SER A 180 7.19 17.80 -3.64
N ILE A 181 6.40 16.91 -3.01
CA ILE A 181 5.32 16.19 -3.69
C ILE A 181 3.97 16.21 -2.97
N ASN A 182 3.86 16.77 -1.76
CA ASN A 182 2.61 16.76 -1.00
C ASN A 182 1.42 17.32 -1.79
N SER A 183 1.60 18.46 -2.45
CA SER A 183 0.55 19.09 -3.27
C SER A 183 0.19 18.23 -4.49
N ILE A 184 1.19 17.61 -5.12
CA ILE A 184 1.03 16.75 -6.29
C ILE A 184 0.20 15.51 -5.92
N VAL A 185 0.57 14.81 -4.84
CA VAL A 185 -0.15 13.61 -4.36
C VAL A 185 -1.56 13.96 -3.88
N THR A 186 -1.73 15.10 -3.22
CA THR A 186 -3.06 15.62 -2.86
C THR A 186 -3.90 15.87 -4.12
N GLY A 187 -3.31 16.43 -5.17
CA GLY A 187 -3.96 16.63 -6.47
C GLY A 187 -4.42 15.32 -7.11
N TYR A 188 -3.59 14.27 -7.08
CA TYR A 188 -3.97 12.94 -7.59
C TYR A 188 -5.17 12.37 -6.83
N PHE A 189 -5.18 12.48 -5.50
CA PHE A 189 -6.29 12.01 -4.67
C PHE A 189 -7.61 12.73 -5.02
N HIS A 190 -7.59 14.05 -5.13
CA HIS A 190 -8.77 14.82 -5.51
C HIS A 190 -9.22 14.50 -6.93
N ASN A 191 -8.28 14.38 -7.87
CA ASN A 191 -8.60 14.01 -9.24
C ASN A 191 -9.31 12.64 -9.32
N LEU A 192 -8.85 11.62 -8.58
CA LEU A 192 -9.54 10.33 -8.52
C LEU A 192 -10.98 10.48 -8.00
N LYS A 193 -11.18 11.31 -6.97
CA LYS A 193 -12.48 11.52 -6.36
C LYS A 193 -13.43 12.30 -7.27
N GLU A 194 -12.94 13.25 -8.04
CA GLU A 194 -13.74 14.16 -8.86
C GLU A 194 -13.94 13.66 -10.28
N ASN A 195 -12.92 13.02 -10.87
CA ASN A 195 -12.89 12.65 -12.27
C ASN A 195 -12.75 11.14 -12.51
N GLY A 196 -12.36 10.37 -11.47
CA GLY A 196 -12.05 8.95 -11.61
C GLY A 196 -10.69 8.70 -12.27
N LEU A 197 -10.51 7.49 -12.78
CA LEU A 197 -9.29 7.09 -13.47
C LEU A 197 -9.21 7.72 -14.86
N SER A 198 -8.03 8.24 -15.20
CA SER A 198 -7.74 8.79 -16.54
C SER A 198 -7.35 7.73 -17.58
N PHE A 199 -7.48 6.45 -17.25
CA PHE A 199 -7.16 5.36 -18.18
C PHE A 199 -8.18 5.24 -19.30
N LYS A 200 -7.74 4.83 -20.51
CA LYS A 200 -8.62 4.57 -21.64
C LYS A 200 -9.58 3.43 -21.30
N LYS A 201 -10.88 3.67 -21.40
CA LYS A 201 -11.94 2.69 -21.08
C LYS A 201 -11.81 1.41 -21.90
N ASP A 202 -11.40 1.51 -23.16
CA ASP A 202 -11.31 0.40 -24.10
C ASP A 202 -10.27 -0.66 -23.71
N THR A 203 -9.20 -0.26 -22.99
CA THR A 203 -8.11 -1.18 -22.58
C THR A 203 -8.21 -1.61 -21.12
N SER A 204 -8.99 -0.91 -20.30
CA SER A 204 -9.08 -1.13 -18.85
C SER A 204 -10.29 -1.96 -18.43
N GLY A 205 -11.29 -2.16 -19.31
CA GLY A 205 -12.55 -2.87 -18.99
C GLY A 205 -12.35 -4.24 -18.36
N LYS A 206 -11.35 -5.00 -18.80
CA LYS A 206 -11.00 -6.31 -18.23
C LYS A 206 -10.57 -6.31 -16.78
N TYR A 207 -10.23 -5.13 -16.22
CA TYR A 207 -9.81 -4.98 -14.83
C TYR A 207 -10.92 -4.45 -13.93
N SER A 208 -12.15 -4.31 -14.43
CA SER A 208 -13.30 -3.77 -13.69
C SER A 208 -12.93 -2.48 -12.95
N PRO A 209 -12.58 -1.41 -13.67
CA PRO A 209 -12.10 -0.18 -13.06
C PRO A 209 -13.18 0.44 -12.17
N VAL A 210 -12.74 1.03 -11.04
CA VAL A 210 -13.60 1.79 -10.14
C VAL A 210 -14.14 3.01 -10.88
N THR A 211 -15.44 3.23 -10.80
CA THR A 211 -16.09 4.40 -11.39
C THR A 211 -15.83 5.67 -10.57
N GLN A 212 -16.00 6.84 -11.17
CA GLN A 212 -15.89 8.11 -10.46
C GLN A 212 -16.85 8.19 -9.26
N ALA A 213 -18.09 7.77 -9.42
CA ALA A 213 -19.08 7.75 -8.34
C ALA A 213 -18.64 6.87 -7.16
N GLU A 214 -18.06 5.70 -7.45
CA GLU A 214 -17.51 4.79 -6.43
C GLU A 214 -16.30 5.39 -5.72
N PHE A 215 -15.41 6.11 -6.43
CA PHE A 215 -14.33 6.86 -5.78
C PHE A 215 -14.88 7.95 -4.87
N ALA A 216 -15.82 8.77 -5.35
CA ALA A 216 -16.43 9.84 -4.58
C ALA A 216 -17.13 9.31 -3.33
N GLU A 217 -17.81 8.16 -3.44
CA GLU A 217 -18.46 7.49 -2.32
C GLU A 217 -17.45 6.95 -1.32
N THR A 218 -16.35 6.33 -1.77
CA THR A 218 -15.46 5.55 -0.90
C THR A 218 -14.34 6.39 -0.31
N LEU A 219 -13.71 7.29 -1.10
CA LEU A 219 -12.61 8.11 -0.64
C LEU A 219 -13.05 9.14 0.39
N GLY A 220 -12.47 9.08 1.58
CA GLY A 220 -12.70 10.02 2.65
C GLY A 220 -11.75 11.22 2.56
N ARG A 221 -10.61 11.14 3.22
CA ARG A 221 -9.61 12.21 3.30
C ARG A 221 -8.20 11.70 3.01
N ILE A 222 -7.33 12.62 2.56
CA ILE A 222 -5.89 12.43 2.52
C ILE A 222 -5.21 13.27 3.60
N GLN A 223 -4.16 12.76 4.22
CA GLN A 223 -3.32 13.46 5.19
C GLN A 223 -1.85 13.14 4.92
N HIS A 224 -0.99 14.13 5.13
CA HIS A 224 0.46 13.96 5.11
C HIS A 224 0.99 13.92 6.54
N LYS A 225 1.80 12.93 6.88
CA LYS A 225 2.37 12.75 8.22
C LYS A 225 3.89 12.56 8.12
N PRO A 226 4.66 13.05 9.09
CA PRO A 226 6.11 12.87 9.07
C PRO A 226 6.49 11.40 9.26
N LYS A 227 7.71 11.04 8.84
CA LYS A 227 8.29 9.69 9.03
C LYS A 227 8.28 9.21 10.47
N SER A 228 8.27 10.13 11.45
CA SER A 228 8.14 9.79 12.87
C SER A 228 6.78 9.20 13.23
N HIS A 229 5.77 9.28 12.36
CA HIS A 229 4.47 8.67 12.62
C HIS A 229 4.61 7.13 12.63
N PRO A 230 4.29 6.42 13.74
CA PRO A 230 4.57 4.99 13.90
C PRO A 230 4.08 4.13 12.73
N MET A 231 2.87 4.41 12.24
CA MET A 231 2.26 3.62 11.17
C MET A 231 2.98 3.77 9.82
N LEU A 232 3.68 4.89 9.54
CA LEU A 232 4.45 5.05 8.31
C LEU A 232 5.76 4.27 8.33
N GLN A 233 6.30 3.95 9.51
CA GLN A 233 7.47 3.09 9.64
C GLN A 233 7.19 1.65 9.19
N ILE A 234 5.96 1.16 9.43
CA ILE A 234 5.51 -0.12 8.86
C ILE A 234 5.36 0.00 7.35
N ALA A 235 4.75 1.09 6.83
CA ALA A 235 4.49 1.29 5.41
C ALA A 235 5.78 1.26 4.57
N ASP A 236 6.84 1.94 5.04
CA ASP A 236 8.17 1.92 4.44
C ASP A 236 8.69 0.49 4.24
N THR A 237 8.62 -0.32 5.30
CA THR A 237 9.07 -1.72 5.23
C THR A 237 8.23 -2.55 4.27
N TYR A 238 6.91 -2.40 4.27
CA TYR A 238 6.02 -3.16 3.39
C TYR A 238 6.26 -2.87 1.92
N ILE A 239 6.33 -1.58 1.54
CA ILE A 239 6.55 -1.22 0.13
C ILE A 239 7.94 -1.63 -0.34
N TYR A 240 8.97 -1.50 0.51
CA TYR A 240 10.31 -2.00 0.20
C TYR A 240 10.32 -3.52 -0.01
N CYS A 241 9.66 -4.29 0.86
CA CYS A 241 9.59 -5.75 0.76
C CYS A 241 8.95 -6.20 -0.57
N MET A 242 7.83 -5.58 -0.96
CA MET A 242 7.15 -5.86 -2.22
C MET A 242 8.05 -5.52 -3.42
N ALA A 243 8.70 -4.35 -3.40
CA ALA A 243 9.61 -3.94 -4.45
C ALA A 243 10.83 -4.87 -4.55
N ARG A 244 11.44 -5.20 -3.42
CA ARG A 244 12.60 -6.10 -3.37
C ARG A 244 12.27 -7.50 -3.87
N HIS A 245 11.07 -8.01 -3.55
CA HIS A 245 10.60 -9.31 -4.02
C HIS A 245 10.48 -9.39 -5.54
N ALA A 246 10.14 -8.29 -6.22
CA ALA A 246 10.04 -8.27 -7.68
C ALA A 246 11.35 -8.73 -8.34
N TYR A 247 12.49 -8.39 -7.76
CA TYR A 247 13.83 -8.72 -8.26
C TYR A 247 14.49 -9.87 -7.51
N ASN A 248 14.13 -10.12 -6.26
CA ASN A 248 14.68 -11.20 -5.44
C ASN A 248 13.58 -12.05 -4.80
N LYS A 249 13.18 -13.11 -5.48
CA LYS A 249 12.14 -14.04 -5.00
C LYS A 249 12.48 -14.75 -3.69
N LYS A 250 13.77 -14.75 -3.29
CA LYS A 250 14.25 -15.38 -2.04
C LYS A 250 14.33 -14.39 -0.87
N PHE A 251 13.89 -13.13 -1.03
CA PHE A 251 13.95 -12.14 0.03
C PHE A 251 13.15 -12.59 1.26
N SER A 252 13.86 -12.84 2.36
CA SER A 252 13.32 -13.56 3.52
C SER A 252 12.18 -12.82 4.22
N LEU A 253 12.29 -11.50 4.34
CA LEU A 253 11.26 -10.71 5.01
C LEU A 253 9.92 -10.72 4.23
N TYR A 254 9.97 -10.62 2.89
CA TYR A 254 8.77 -10.77 2.08
C TYR A 254 8.14 -12.15 2.24
N ARG A 255 8.97 -13.21 2.28
CA ARG A 255 8.45 -14.57 2.51
C ARG A 255 7.76 -14.68 3.86
N SER A 256 8.33 -14.07 4.89
CA SER A 256 7.70 -14.01 6.22
C SER A 256 6.33 -13.34 6.16
N LEU A 257 6.21 -12.18 5.51
CA LEU A 257 4.93 -11.47 5.33
C LEU A 257 3.91 -12.31 4.53
N ARG A 258 4.37 -12.99 3.48
CA ARG A 258 3.56 -13.92 2.68
C ARG A 258 2.99 -15.05 3.54
N ASP A 259 3.87 -15.72 4.29
CA ASP A 259 3.52 -16.92 5.07
C ASP A 259 2.55 -16.58 6.22
N HIS A 260 2.49 -15.31 6.64
CA HIS A 260 1.52 -14.79 7.61
C HIS A 260 0.29 -14.11 6.96
N GLY A 261 0.13 -14.22 5.63
CA GLY A 261 -1.01 -13.62 4.93
C GLY A 261 -1.07 -12.10 5.01
N LYS A 262 0.08 -11.42 5.13
CA LYS A 262 0.16 -9.95 5.31
C LYS A 262 0.25 -9.15 4.01
N ILE A 263 0.29 -9.80 2.86
CA ILE A 263 0.31 -9.19 1.53
C ILE A 263 -1.02 -9.49 0.83
N ALA A 264 -1.58 -8.55 0.11
CA ALA A 264 -2.88 -8.67 -0.57
C ALA A 264 -3.00 -9.95 -1.41
N ASP A 265 -1.91 -10.36 -2.08
CA ASP A 265 -1.87 -11.56 -2.92
C ASP A 265 -2.08 -12.88 -2.11
N PHE A 266 -1.97 -12.83 -0.79
CA PHE A 266 -2.12 -13.98 0.11
C PHE A 266 -3.20 -13.76 1.19
N ALA A 267 -3.65 -12.51 1.36
CA ALA A 267 -4.71 -12.13 2.28
C ALA A 267 -6.11 -12.20 1.65
N LEU A 268 -6.19 -12.11 0.33
CA LEU A 268 -7.43 -12.03 -0.43
C LEU A 268 -7.72 -13.34 -1.18
N PRO A 269 -9.01 -13.64 -1.46
CA PRO A 269 -9.38 -14.77 -2.31
C PRO A 269 -8.80 -14.64 -3.72
N ASN A 270 -8.47 -15.77 -4.35
CA ASN A 270 -7.81 -15.83 -5.65
C ASN A 270 -8.54 -15.05 -6.76
N GLU A 271 -9.86 -15.07 -6.76
CA GLU A 271 -10.69 -14.34 -7.73
C GLU A 271 -10.54 -12.82 -7.64
N CYS A 272 -10.08 -12.31 -6.49
CA CYS A 272 -9.86 -10.88 -6.26
C CYS A 272 -8.48 -10.40 -6.73
N LEU A 273 -7.49 -11.29 -6.83
CA LEU A 273 -6.08 -10.92 -7.03
C LEU A 273 -5.83 -10.12 -8.32
N PRO A 274 -6.45 -10.42 -9.47
CA PRO A 274 -6.24 -9.64 -10.69
C PRO A 274 -6.54 -8.14 -10.51
N HIS A 275 -7.48 -7.82 -9.60
CA HIS A 275 -8.03 -6.47 -9.42
C HIS A 275 -7.64 -5.79 -8.10
N MET A 276 -7.23 -6.57 -7.09
CA MET A 276 -6.97 -6.10 -5.73
C MET A 276 -5.59 -6.51 -5.19
N GLY A 277 -4.86 -7.41 -5.84
CA GLY A 277 -3.51 -7.83 -5.44
C GLY A 277 -2.46 -6.75 -5.65
N VAL A 278 -1.22 -7.01 -5.28
CA VAL A 278 -0.08 -6.11 -5.56
C VAL A 278 0.12 -5.98 -7.06
N LYS A 279 0.33 -4.74 -7.55
CA LYS A 279 0.59 -4.51 -8.96
C LYS A 279 2.09 -4.44 -9.24
N TYR A 280 2.56 -5.35 -10.07
CA TYR A 280 3.88 -5.28 -10.68
C TYR A 280 3.71 -4.76 -12.11
N TYR A 281 4.28 -3.57 -12.40
CA TYR A 281 4.04 -2.82 -13.64
C TYR A 281 5.33 -2.71 -14.44
N CYS A 282 5.24 -2.90 -15.76
CA CYS A 282 6.37 -2.85 -16.69
C CYS A 282 7.47 -3.92 -16.49
N PHE A 283 7.21 -4.99 -15.74
CA PHE A 283 8.16 -6.10 -15.58
C PHE A 283 8.18 -7.06 -16.78
N ASP A 284 7.10 -7.10 -17.56
CA ASP A 284 7.05 -7.90 -18.79
C ASP A 284 7.91 -7.25 -19.87
N LYS A 285 8.55 -8.06 -20.71
CA LYS A 285 9.23 -7.53 -21.90
C LYS A 285 8.22 -6.79 -22.79
N PRO A 286 8.58 -5.63 -23.40
CA PRO A 286 7.73 -5.02 -24.41
C PRO A 286 7.40 -6.09 -25.45
N LYS A 287 6.12 -6.22 -25.83
CA LYS A 287 5.77 -6.98 -27.03
C LYS A 287 6.44 -6.22 -28.16
N ASN A 288 7.40 -6.84 -28.83
CA ASN A 288 7.90 -6.30 -30.09
C ASN A 288 6.68 -6.15 -30.98
N ASP A 289 6.33 -4.92 -31.34
CA ASP A 289 5.46 -4.70 -32.48
C ASP A 289 6.12 -5.47 -33.62
N LYS A 290 5.37 -6.41 -34.18
CA LYS A 290 5.82 -7.14 -35.34
C LYS A 290 6.24 -6.09 -36.35
N THR A 291 7.52 -6.06 -36.70
CA THR A 291 7.97 -5.48 -37.95
C THR A 291 7.04 -6.05 -39.00
N GLU A 292 6.19 -5.21 -39.54
CA GLU A 292 5.51 -5.48 -40.79
C GLU A 292 6.60 -5.64 -41.85
N ASP A 293 6.79 -6.88 -42.32
CA ASP A 293 7.45 -7.18 -43.58
C ASP A 293 6.51 -6.84 -44.75
#